data_fdb4d05554a777e1c1b6a23073d24417
#
_entry.id   fdb4d05554a777e1c1b6a23073d24417
#
_cell.length_a   1.000
_cell.length_b   1.000
_cell.length_c   1.000
_cell.angle_alpha   90.00
_cell.angle_beta   90.00
_cell.angle_gamma   90.00
#
_symmetry.space_group_name_H-M   'P 1'
#
loop_
_entity.id
_entity.type
_entity.pdbx_description
1 polymer ?
#
loop_
_entity_poly.entity_id
_entity_poly.type
_entity_poly.pdbx_seq_one_letter_code
_entity_poly.pdbx_strand_id
1 'polypeptide(L)'
;MDPLRLLDDWLTDGTLRPSSQAEYRREVSRWLTWCTTQRPPVNPYDCGIEHVAAWCGTFLTAQLDGRPFNDPTALAHVAEHHPDAALTHDRRITAVNRYNKAAQDRGMIRLIPDLTMLRSGLDRAAGSPRRLTPDERTALLMCIGQWGPDNARHYLRDRVVALLLLEGLRPAEVTRVDMRHLHPLELPQPTYEVRAPDYDFEAVGEKHVLNPVTARAINAYLPHRVKPAEGVHALVLGQGGGPITTDYPNKLVGSICSIDPTLDHITADAIAHTGF
;
A
#
# COMPACT_ATOMS: atom_id res chain seq x y z
N MET A 1 26.00 20.12 1.50
CA MET A 1 25.42 19.27 0.41
C MET A 1 24.08 19.89 0.02
N ASP A 2 23.77 19.90 -1.27
CA ASP A 2 22.45 20.34 -1.75
C ASP A 2 21.36 19.41 -1.22
N PRO A 3 20.23 19.94 -0.68
CA PRO A 3 19.15 19.14 -0.12
C PRO A 3 18.49 18.18 -1.11
N LEU A 4 18.36 18.55 -2.39
CA LEU A 4 17.80 17.67 -3.41
C LEU A 4 18.75 16.53 -3.76
N ARG A 5 20.05 16.81 -3.82
CA ARG A 5 21.07 15.78 -4.03
C ARG A 5 21.09 14.77 -2.86
N LEU A 6 20.97 15.25 -1.63
CA LEU A 6 20.85 14.36 -0.48
C LEU A 6 19.62 13.45 -0.59
N LEU A 7 18.47 14.00 -1.03
CA LEU A 7 17.25 13.23 -1.25
C LEU A 7 17.48 12.12 -2.30
N ASP A 8 18.09 12.46 -3.43
CA ASP A 8 18.36 11.49 -4.50
C ASP A 8 19.32 10.39 -4.03
N ASP A 9 20.42 10.76 -3.37
CA ASP A 9 21.41 9.82 -2.85
C ASP A 9 20.79 8.87 -1.79
N TRP A 10 19.92 9.39 -0.91
CA TRP A 10 19.22 8.57 0.09
C TRP A 10 18.20 7.61 -0.52
N LEU A 11 17.43 8.05 -1.51
CA LEU A 11 16.42 7.21 -2.14
C LEU A 11 17.02 6.10 -3.01
N THR A 12 18.28 6.25 -3.45
CA THR A 12 18.97 5.29 -4.32
C THR A 12 19.92 4.37 -3.58
N ASP A 13 20.09 4.51 -2.25
CA ASP A 13 21.02 3.69 -1.45
C ASP A 13 20.58 2.23 -1.25
N GLY A 14 19.42 1.83 -1.80
CA GLY A 14 18.92 0.46 -1.79
C GLY A 14 18.22 0.03 -0.49
N THR A 15 18.12 0.92 0.51
CA THR A 15 17.49 0.61 1.81
C THR A 15 15.97 0.71 1.80
N LEU A 16 15.40 1.30 0.75
CA LEU A 16 13.97 1.60 0.65
C LEU A 16 13.30 0.84 -0.50
N ARG A 17 12.07 0.39 -0.26
CA ARG A 17 11.21 -0.21 -1.30
C ARG A 17 10.87 0.83 -2.38
N PRO A 18 10.72 0.43 -3.66
CA PRO A 18 10.40 1.37 -4.76
C PRO A 18 9.13 2.21 -4.51
N SER A 19 8.09 1.61 -3.92
CA SER A 19 6.86 2.33 -3.55
C SER A 19 7.10 3.41 -2.50
N SER A 20 7.91 3.11 -1.48
CA SER A 20 8.31 4.07 -0.45
C SER A 20 9.23 5.16 -1.00
N GLN A 21 10.13 4.83 -1.94
CA GLN A 21 10.98 5.82 -2.61
C GLN A 21 10.15 6.89 -3.33
N ALA A 22 9.14 6.46 -4.12
CA ALA A 22 8.26 7.38 -4.84
C ALA A 22 7.47 8.29 -3.89
N GLU A 23 6.95 7.73 -2.79
CA GLU A 23 6.20 8.48 -1.78
C GLU A 23 7.10 9.49 -1.06
N TYR A 24 8.26 9.07 -0.57
CA TYR A 24 9.20 9.95 0.13
C TYR A 24 9.74 11.03 -0.80
N ARG A 25 10.05 10.70 -2.05
CA ARG A 25 10.45 11.70 -3.06
C ARG A 25 9.39 12.79 -3.18
N ARG A 26 8.13 12.42 -3.32
CA ARG A 26 7.01 13.36 -3.45
C ARG A 26 6.89 14.27 -2.23
N GLU A 27 6.84 13.70 -1.03
CA GLU A 27 6.58 14.48 0.19
C GLU A 27 7.79 15.32 0.63
N VAL A 28 9.00 14.76 0.52
CA VAL A 28 10.22 15.53 0.85
C VAL A 28 10.49 16.62 -0.19
N SER A 29 10.26 16.40 -1.48
CA SER A 29 10.37 17.48 -2.48
C SER A 29 9.41 18.63 -2.19
N ARG A 30 8.17 18.34 -1.75
CA ARG A 30 7.21 19.37 -1.31
C ARG A 30 7.71 20.13 -0.10
N TRP A 31 8.28 19.43 0.88
CA TRP A 31 8.90 20.05 2.06
C TRP A 31 10.05 20.99 1.66
N LEU A 32 10.97 20.53 0.85
CA LEU A 32 12.11 21.33 0.39
C LEU A 32 11.67 22.56 -0.42
N THR A 33 10.66 22.39 -1.28
CA THR A 33 10.06 23.52 -2.01
C THR A 33 9.44 24.52 -1.05
N TRP A 34 8.69 24.05 -0.04
CA TRP A 34 8.12 24.94 0.98
C TRP A 34 9.23 25.71 1.70
N CYS A 35 10.31 25.07 2.14
CA CYS A 35 11.44 25.74 2.78
C CYS A 35 12.02 26.88 1.93
N THR A 36 12.17 26.67 0.63
CA THR A 36 12.74 27.70 -0.26
C THR A 36 11.78 28.85 -0.57
N THR A 37 10.47 28.62 -0.44
CA THR A 37 9.43 29.65 -0.70
C THR A 37 9.14 30.56 0.50
N GLN A 38 9.65 30.20 1.68
CA GLN A 38 9.47 31.06 2.87
C GLN A 38 10.25 32.37 2.75
N ARG A 39 9.87 33.38 3.55
CA ARG A 39 10.53 34.68 3.57
C ARG A 39 10.84 35.08 5.02
N PRO A 40 12.11 34.99 5.44
CA PRO A 40 13.28 34.51 4.67
C PRO A 40 13.21 33.02 4.38
N PRO A 41 13.96 32.53 3.36
CA PRO A 41 14.03 31.10 3.09
C PRO A 41 14.53 30.32 4.31
N VAL A 42 13.92 29.16 4.54
CA VAL A 42 14.26 28.27 5.67
C VAL A 42 15.30 27.25 5.19
N ASN A 43 16.38 27.10 5.95
CA ASN A 43 17.35 26.04 5.68
C ASN A 43 16.77 24.70 6.16
N PRO A 44 16.54 23.69 5.31
CA PRO A 44 15.96 22.42 5.71
C PRO A 44 16.83 21.63 6.71
N TYR A 45 18.11 21.95 6.83
CA TYR A 45 19.01 21.34 7.80
C TYR A 45 19.01 22.01 9.18
N ASP A 46 18.30 23.15 9.32
CA ASP A 46 18.24 23.98 10.53
C ASP A 46 16.77 24.16 10.98
N CYS A 47 15.89 23.28 10.51
CA CYS A 47 14.46 23.34 10.81
C CYS A 47 14.15 22.80 12.19
N GLY A 48 13.44 23.59 12.98
CA GLY A 48 12.78 23.14 14.20
C GLY A 48 11.39 22.56 13.94
N ILE A 49 10.75 22.12 15.02
CA ILE A 49 9.40 21.56 15.01
C ILE A 49 8.37 22.58 14.47
N GLU A 50 8.54 23.86 14.75
CA GLU A 50 7.67 24.96 14.33
C GLU A 50 7.60 25.09 12.80
N HIS A 51 8.70 24.86 12.09
CA HIS A 51 8.73 24.91 10.64
C HIS A 51 7.96 23.72 10.02
N VAL A 52 8.14 22.51 10.58
CA VAL A 52 7.42 21.33 10.13
C VAL A 52 5.93 21.47 10.44
N ALA A 53 5.57 22.01 11.60
CA ALA A 53 4.19 22.31 11.96
C ALA A 53 3.53 23.30 11.01
N ALA A 54 4.20 24.40 10.68
CA ALA A 54 3.71 25.39 9.73
C ALA A 54 3.49 24.78 8.34
N TRP A 55 4.43 23.97 7.86
CA TRP A 55 4.27 23.26 6.59
C TRP A 55 3.08 22.29 6.60
N CYS A 56 2.95 21.49 7.63
CA CYS A 56 1.84 20.53 7.76
C CYS A 56 0.48 21.23 7.84
N GLY A 57 0.39 22.35 8.56
CA GLY A 57 -0.83 23.16 8.67
C GLY A 57 -1.37 23.62 7.31
N THR A 58 -0.50 23.88 6.33
CA THR A 58 -0.91 24.29 4.98
C THR A 58 -1.77 23.24 4.27
N PHE A 59 -1.62 21.97 4.60
CA PHE A 59 -2.37 20.87 3.98
C PHE A 59 -3.67 20.51 4.70
N LEU A 60 -3.81 20.95 5.96
CA LEU A 60 -4.96 20.61 6.80
C LEU A 60 -5.96 21.76 6.95
N THR A 61 -5.71 22.90 6.30
CA THR A 61 -6.55 24.10 6.47
C THR A 61 -8.03 23.83 6.25
N ALA A 62 -8.39 23.02 5.26
CA ALA A 62 -9.78 22.68 4.97
C ALA A 62 -10.39 21.71 6.00
N GLN A 63 -9.58 20.90 6.69
CA GLN A 63 -10.02 19.88 7.65
C GLN A 63 -10.03 20.40 9.09
N LEU A 64 -9.50 21.59 9.31
CA LEU A 64 -9.39 22.16 10.65
C LEU A 64 -10.68 22.82 11.14
N ASP A 65 -11.67 23.01 10.30
CA ASP A 65 -12.95 23.67 10.60
C ASP A 65 -12.74 25.02 11.33
N GLY A 66 -11.85 25.85 10.79
CA GLY A 66 -11.48 27.15 11.35
C GLY A 66 -10.55 27.09 12.57
N ARG A 67 -10.17 25.93 13.04
CA ARG A 67 -9.20 25.77 14.17
C ARG A 67 -7.80 26.12 13.68
N PRO A 68 -7.01 26.88 14.42
CA PRO A 68 -5.60 27.08 14.10
C PRO A 68 -4.81 25.78 14.36
N PHE A 69 -3.81 25.49 13.53
CA PHE A 69 -3.03 24.25 13.62
C PHE A 69 -2.25 24.11 14.95
N ASN A 70 -1.98 25.22 15.65
CA ASN A 70 -1.34 25.23 16.96
C ASN A 70 -2.34 25.02 18.13
N ASP A 71 -3.62 24.84 17.85
CA ASP A 71 -4.60 24.41 18.83
C ASP A 71 -4.31 22.95 19.24
N PRO A 72 -4.14 22.61 20.53
CA PRO A 72 -3.90 21.24 20.98
C PRO A 72 -4.99 20.24 20.54
N THR A 73 -6.21 20.70 20.28
CA THR A 73 -7.33 19.86 19.85
C THR A 73 -7.45 19.73 18.33
N ALA A 74 -6.71 20.51 17.55
CA ALA A 74 -6.83 20.57 16.10
C ALA A 74 -6.54 19.23 15.44
N LEU A 75 -5.45 18.57 15.80
CA LEU A 75 -5.09 17.26 15.25
C LEU A 75 -6.04 16.15 15.72
N ALA A 76 -6.52 16.21 16.96
CA ALA A 76 -7.53 15.26 17.46
C ALA A 76 -8.84 15.39 16.67
N HIS A 77 -9.27 16.63 16.39
CA HIS A 77 -10.44 16.90 15.55
C HIS A 77 -10.27 16.33 14.13
N VAL A 78 -9.11 16.55 13.50
CA VAL A 78 -8.81 15.98 12.18
C VAL A 78 -8.79 14.45 12.23
N ALA A 79 -8.24 13.84 13.28
CA ALA A 79 -8.22 12.40 13.45
C ALA A 79 -9.63 11.79 13.57
N GLU A 80 -10.51 12.49 14.30
CA GLU A 80 -11.90 12.05 14.53
C GLU A 80 -12.78 12.19 13.28
N HIS A 81 -12.70 13.34 12.58
CA HIS A 81 -13.64 13.69 11.50
C HIS A 81 -13.07 13.42 10.09
N HIS A 82 -11.73 13.38 9.94
CA HIS A 82 -11.02 13.23 8.67
C HIS A 82 -9.85 12.23 8.78
N PRO A 83 -10.10 10.94 9.11
CA PRO A 83 -9.04 9.96 9.40
C PRO A 83 -8.05 9.77 8.25
N ASP A 84 -8.51 9.82 6.98
CA ASP A 84 -7.61 9.72 5.82
C ASP A 84 -6.67 10.91 5.70
N ALA A 85 -7.14 12.12 6.03
CA ALA A 85 -6.31 13.31 6.06
C ALA A 85 -5.27 13.24 7.19
N ALA A 86 -5.66 12.73 8.36
CA ALA A 86 -4.78 12.48 9.48
C ALA A 86 -3.70 11.44 9.16
N LEU A 87 -4.06 10.33 8.52
CA LEU A 87 -3.08 9.32 8.05
C LEU A 87 -2.11 9.90 7.02
N THR A 88 -2.60 10.72 6.09
CA THR A 88 -1.76 11.40 5.10
C THR A 88 -0.81 12.39 5.76
N HIS A 89 -1.29 13.12 6.77
CA HIS A 89 -0.49 14.02 7.59
C HIS A 89 0.65 13.26 8.31
N ASP A 90 0.34 12.15 8.96
CA ASP A 90 1.33 11.32 9.67
C ASP A 90 2.39 10.74 8.73
N ARG A 91 2.01 10.40 7.49
CA ARG A 91 2.96 9.98 6.45
C ARG A 91 3.93 11.10 6.07
N ARG A 92 3.45 12.35 5.95
CA ARG A 92 4.29 13.53 5.70
C ARG A 92 5.31 13.74 6.81
N ILE A 93 4.87 13.68 8.07
CA ILE A 93 5.77 13.74 9.23
C ILE A 93 6.82 12.63 9.17
N THR A 94 6.40 11.41 8.84
CA THR A 94 7.32 10.28 8.71
C THR A 94 8.35 10.51 7.61
N ALA A 95 7.95 11.05 6.45
CA ALA A 95 8.85 11.32 5.33
C ALA A 95 9.93 12.36 5.71
N VAL A 96 9.53 13.48 6.33
CA VAL A 96 10.47 14.51 6.80
C VAL A 96 11.40 13.96 7.88
N ASN A 97 10.88 13.21 8.84
CA ASN A 97 11.70 12.62 9.91
C ASN A 97 12.76 11.64 9.36
N ARG A 98 12.39 10.82 8.38
CA ARG A 98 13.34 9.91 7.72
C ARG A 98 14.38 10.64 6.88
N TYR A 99 13.99 11.71 6.19
CA TYR A 99 14.93 12.57 5.49
C TYR A 99 15.91 13.24 6.45
N ASN A 100 15.43 13.78 7.58
CA ASN A 100 16.26 14.35 8.63
C ASN A 100 17.25 13.31 9.19
N LYS A 101 16.82 12.06 9.37
CA LYS A 101 17.72 10.98 9.78
C LYS A 101 18.80 10.72 8.74
N ALA A 102 18.46 10.64 7.47
CA ALA A 102 19.44 10.49 6.39
C ALA A 102 20.40 11.66 6.30
N ALA A 103 19.94 12.88 6.61
CA ALA A 103 20.77 14.07 6.71
C ALA A 103 21.71 14.01 7.94
N GLN A 104 21.24 13.50 9.06
CA GLN A 104 22.05 13.30 10.28
C GLN A 104 23.14 12.24 10.06
N ASP A 105 22.79 11.12 9.45
CA ASP A 105 23.75 10.03 9.14
C ASP A 105 24.90 10.52 8.22
N ARG A 106 24.64 11.58 7.45
CA ARG A 106 25.64 12.25 6.58
C ARG A 106 26.27 13.50 7.20
N GLY A 107 26.00 13.76 8.48
CA GLY A 107 26.57 14.88 9.26
C GLY A 107 26.03 16.27 8.88
N MET A 108 24.89 16.34 8.13
CA MET A 108 24.28 17.61 7.74
C MET A 108 23.44 18.23 8.86
N ILE A 109 22.86 17.41 9.71
CA ILE A 109 22.06 17.79 10.87
C ILE A 109 22.71 17.21 12.13
N ARG A 110 22.84 18.00 13.17
CA ARG A 110 23.36 17.52 14.47
C ARG A 110 22.27 16.89 15.33
N LEU A 111 21.08 17.50 15.34
CA LEU A 111 19.95 17.07 16.16
C LEU A 111 18.70 17.04 15.31
N ILE A 112 18.01 15.89 15.28
CA ILE A 112 16.71 15.75 14.66
C ILE A 112 15.66 16.30 15.61
N PRO A 113 14.77 17.21 15.18
CA PRO A 113 13.67 17.66 16.01
C PRO A 113 12.72 16.51 16.34
N ASP A 114 12.24 16.44 17.57
CA ASP A 114 11.20 15.49 17.94
C ASP A 114 9.85 15.93 17.33
N LEU A 115 9.40 15.19 16.33
CA LEU A 115 8.16 15.43 15.61
C LEU A 115 6.96 14.62 16.17
N THR A 116 7.13 13.94 17.29
CA THR A 116 6.09 13.09 17.88
C THR A 116 4.83 13.88 18.21
N MET A 117 4.99 15.09 18.74
CA MET A 117 3.88 15.98 19.09
C MET A 117 3.06 16.47 17.88
N LEU A 118 3.60 16.39 16.67
CA LEU A 118 2.88 16.77 15.44
C LEU A 118 2.07 15.63 14.86
N ARG A 119 2.07 14.45 15.45
CA ARG A 119 1.28 13.32 14.94
C ARG A 119 -0.18 13.46 15.38
N SER A 120 -1.05 12.94 14.50
CA SER A 120 -2.51 13.01 14.72
C SER A 120 -2.99 12.24 15.94
N GLY A 121 -2.16 11.38 16.53
CA GLY A 121 -2.57 10.49 17.62
C GLY A 121 -3.47 9.34 17.19
N LEU A 122 -3.77 9.23 15.89
CA LEU A 122 -4.42 8.02 15.37
C LEU A 122 -3.59 6.80 15.72
N ASP A 123 -4.18 5.94 16.54
CA ASP A 123 -3.58 4.67 16.89
C ASP A 123 -3.57 3.79 15.62
N ARG A 124 -2.37 3.60 15.06
CA ARG A 124 -2.19 2.68 13.93
C ARG A 124 -2.51 1.24 14.31
N ALA A 125 -2.49 0.90 15.60
CA ALA A 125 -2.93 -0.41 16.09
C ALA A 125 -4.46 -0.53 16.11
N ALA A 126 -5.19 0.59 16.33
CA ALA A 126 -6.64 0.64 16.10
C ALA A 126 -6.98 0.58 14.60
N GLY A 127 -6.05 0.99 13.73
CA GLY A 127 -6.08 0.83 12.28
C GLY A 127 -5.35 -0.43 11.80
N SER A 128 -5.16 -1.45 12.64
CA SER A 128 -4.84 -2.79 12.14
C SER A 128 -5.92 -3.14 11.11
N PRO A 129 -5.53 -3.48 9.87
CA PRO A 129 -6.52 -3.74 8.85
C PRO A 129 -7.47 -4.78 9.41
N ARG A 130 -8.75 -4.47 9.33
CA ARG A 130 -9.81 -5.37 9.79
C ARG A 130 -9.59 -6.73 9.17
N ARG A 131 -9.62 -7.76 9.98
CA ARG A 131 -9.69 -9.14 9.50
C ARG A 131 -11.15 -9.54 9.31
N LEU A 132 -11.41 -10.36 8.31
CA LEU A 132 -12.73 -10.95 8.11
C LEU A 132 -13.03 -11.91 9.26
N THR A 133 -14.26 -11.90 9.71
CA THR A 133 -14.78 -12.96 10.57
C THR A 133 -14.87 -14.29 9.80
N PRO A 134 -14.95 -15.46 10.46
CA PRO A 134 -15.15 -16.74 9.78
C PRO A 134 -16.37 -16.76 8.85
N ASP A 135 -17.47 -16.12 9.26
CA ASP A 135 -18.70 -16.05 8.46
C ASP A 135 -18.51 -15.17 7.22
N GLU A 136 -17.91 -13.99 7.36
CA GLU A 136 -17.58 -13.11 6.24
C GLU A 136 -16.60 -13.78 5.25
N ARG A 137 -15.61 -14.52 5.77
CA ARG A 137 -14.70 -15.28 4.91
C ARG A 137 -15.43 -16.36 4.13
N THR A 138 -16.35 -17.07 4.76
CA THR A 138 -17.18 -18.10 4.13
C THR A 138 -18.07 -17.48 3.06
N ALA A 139 -18.76 -16.38 3.38
CA ALA A 139 -19.59 -15.64 2.43
C ALA A 139 -18.78 -15.12 1.25
N LEU A 140 -17.58 -14.56 1.49
CA LEU A 140 -16.68 -14.11 0.43
C LEU A 140 -16.27 -15.27 -0.51
N LEU A 141 -15.90 -16.43 0.02
CA LEU A 141 -15.57 -17.61 -0.79
C LEU A 141 -16.76 -18.07 -1.63
N MET A 142 -17.99 -17.97 -1.10
CA MET A 142 -19.21 -18.25 -1.86
C MET A 142 -19.40 -17.23 -3.00
N CYS A 143 -19.23 -15.93 -2.73
CA CYS A 143 -19.30 -14.88 -3.75
C CYS A 143 -18.23 -15.09 -4.85
N ILE A 144 -16.98 -15.41 -4.49
CA ILE A 144 -15.93 -15.76 -5.45
C ILE A 144 -16.35 -16.99 -6.28
N GLY A 145 -16.96 -18.00 -5.66
CA GLY A 145 -17.47 -19.19 -6.35
C GLY A 145 -18.62 -18.88 -7.31
N GLN A 146 -19.48 -17.93 -6.99
CA GLN A 146 -20.58 -17.47 -7.84
C GLN A 146 -20.14 -16.49 -8.93
N TRP A 147 -18.99 -15.81 -8.76
CA TRP A 147 -18.47 -14.87 -9.73
C TRP A 147 -18.17 -15.56 -11.05
N GLY A 148 -19.05 -15.45 -12.03
CA GLY A 148 -19.07 -16.22 -13.27
C GLY A 148 -19.16 -15.36 -14.53
N PRO A 149 -19.43 -15.98 -15.67
CA PRO A 149 -19.52 -15.29 -16.97
C PRO A 149 -20.63 -14.25 -17.04
N ASP A 150 -21.68 -14.41 -16.22
CA ASP A 150 -22.80 -13.45 -16.12
C ASP A 150 -22.40 -12.18 -15.37
N ASN A 151 -21.38 -12.26 -14.50
CA ASN A 151 -20.88 -11.12 -13.74
C ASN A 151 -19.76 -10.37 -14.50
N ALA A 152 -18.84 -11.09 -15.15
CA ALA A 152 -17.71 -10.48 -15.82
C ALA A 152 -17.14 -11.33 -16.94
N ARG A 153 -16.77 -10.69 -18.05
CA ARG A 153 -16.09 -11.34 -19.18
C ARG A 153 -14.80 -12.09 -18.78
N HIS A 154 -14.09 -11.56 -17.79
CA HIS A 154 -12.79 -12.07 -17.33
C HIS A 154 -12.87 -12.74 -15.97
N TYR A 155 -14.01 -13.32 -15.61
CA TYR A 155 -14.30 -13.88 -14.29
C TYR A 155 -13.25 -14.91 -13.80
N LEU A 156 -12.65 -15.70 -14.68
CA LEU A 156 -11.59 -16.64 -14.30
C LEU A 156 -10.35 -15.92 -13.77
N ARG A 157 -9.94 -14.84 -14.45
CA ARG A 157 -8.86 -13.96 -13.98
C ARG A 157 -9.22 -13.34 -12.63
N ASP A 158 -10.42 -12.86 -12.53
CA ASP A 158 -10.91 -12.12 -11.38
C ASP A 158 -10.97 -13.02 -10.13
N ARG A 159 -11.37 -14.28 -10.30
CA ARG A 159 -11.27 -15.29 -9.23
C ARG A 159 -9.83 -15.52 -8.77
N VAL A 160 -8.87 -15.57 -9.68
CA VAL A 160 -7.44 -15.69 -9.32
C VAL A 160 -7.00 -14.48 -8.47
N VAL A 161 -7.36 -13.25 -8.88
CA VAL A 161 -7.03 -12.03 -8.13
C VAL A 161 -7.59 -12.10 -6.71
N ALA A 162 -8.88 -12.43 -6.54
CA ALA A 162 -9.53 -12.51 -5.24
C ALA A 162 -8.93 -13.61 -4.34
N LEU A 163 -8.58 -14.76 -4.90
CA LEU A 163 -7.96 -15.84 -4.15
C LEU A 163 -6.51 -15.55 -3.77
N LEU A 164 -5.76 -14.84 -4.62
CA LEU A 164 -4.41 -14.37 -4.27
C LEU A 164 -4.43 -13.37 -3.10
N LEU A 165 -5.46 -12.54 -2.98
CA LEU A 165 -5.65 -11.72 -1.76
C LEU A 165 -5.85 -12.60 -0.52
N LEU A 166 -6.63 -13.69 -0.63
CA LEU A 166 -6.80 -14.67 0.46
C LEU A 166 -5.54 -15.49 0.76
N GLU A 167 -4.55 -15.56 -0.15
CA GLU A 167 -3.21 -16.07 0.17
C GLU A 167 -2.39 -15.09 1.04
N GLY A 168 -2.94 -13.92 1.36
CA GLY A 168 -2.26 -12.88 2.12
C GLY A 168 -1.51 -11.85 1.29
N LEU A 169 -1.61 -11.92 -0.05
CA LEU A 169 -0.99 -10.93 -0.94
C LEU A 169 -1.74 -9.60 -0.89
N ARG A 170 -1.01 -8.52 -0.68
CA ARG A 170 -1.59 -7.17 -0.76
C ARG A 170 -1.99 -6.83 -2.21
N PRO A 171 -2.94 -5.91 -2.43
CA PRO A 171 -3.40 -5.54 -3.78
C PRO A 171 -2.27 -5.24 -4.77
N ALA A 172 -1.23 -4.51 -4.34
CA ALA A 172 -0.09 -4.19 -5.18
C ALA A 172 0.81 -5.43 -5.49
N GLU A 173 0.85 -6.40 -4.60
CA GLU A 173 1.64 -7.64 -4.77
C GLU A 173 0.96 -8.59 -5.75
N VAL A 174 -0.37 -8.70 -5.68
CA VAL A 174 -1.17 -9.49 -6.64
C VAL A 174 -0.84 -9.11 -8.09
N THR A 175 -0.61 -7.81 -8.37
CA THR A 175 -0.28 -7.35 -9.73
C THR A 175 1.11 -7.76 -10.21
N ARG A 176 1.99 -8.16 -9.30
CA ARG A 176 3.40 -8.50 -9.55
C ARG A 176 3.68 -9.99 -9.54
N VAL A 177 2.72 -10.85 -9.17
CA VAL A 177 2.93 -12.29 -9.19
C VAL A 177 3.41 -12.71 -10.57
N ASP A 178 4.59 -13.33 -10.65
CA ASP A 178 5.26 -13.71 -11.89
C ASP A 178 5.11 -15.21 -12.13
N MET A 179 4.79 -15.58 -13.35
CA MET A 179 4.66 -16.99 -13.78
C MET A 179 5.94 -17.80 -13.56
N ARG A 180 7.11 -17.15 -13.65
CA ARG A 180 8.42 -17.79 -13.45
C ARG A 180 8.68 -18.23 -12.02
N HIS A 181 7.94 -17.64 -11.06
CA HIS A 181 8.04 -17.93 -9.63
C HIS A 181 7.00 -18.93 -9.15
N LEU A 182 6.15 -19.44 -10.04
CA LEU A 182 5.17 -20.48 -9.74
C LEU A 182 5.76 -21.86 -10.06
N HIS A 183 6.10 -22.62 -9.05
CA HIS A 183 6.66 -23.96 -9.20
C HIS A 183 5.60 -25.00 -8.84
N PRO A 184 5.19 -25.87 -9.81
CA PRO A 184 4.24 -26.93 -9.53
C PRO A 184 4.75 -27.87 -8.44
N LEU A 185 3.86 -28.24 -7.52
CA LEU A 185 4.12 -29.28 -6.52
C LEU A 185 3.20 -30.48 -6.75
N GLU A 186 3.79 -31.67 -6.82
CA GLU A 186 3.07 -32.93 -6.87
C GLU A 186 2.72 -33.37 -5.44
N LEU A 187 1.70 -32.74 -4.88
CA LEU A 187 1.09 -33.15 -3.63
C LEU A 187 -0.21 -33.92 -3.93
N PRO A 188 -0.85 -34.59 -2.91
CA PRO A 188 -2.14 -35.24 -3.11
C PRO A 188 -3.20 -34.35 -3.79
N GLN A 189 -3.08 -33.04 -3.59
CA GLN A 189 -3.80 -32.04 -4.39
C GLN A 189 -2.77 -31.15 -5.10
N PRO A 190 -2.73 -31.13 -6.45
CA PRO A 190 -1.80 -30.28 -7.19
C PRO A 190 -1.90 -28.82 -6.78
N THR A 191 -0.78 -28.20 -6.46
CA THR A 191 -0.69 -26.80 -6.08
C THR A 191 0.61 -26.19 -6.62
N TYR A 192 0.89 -24.96 -6.23
CA TYR A 192 2.11 -24.23 -6.59
C TYR A 192 2.84 -23.79 -5.34
N GLU A 193 4.15 -23.90 -5.37
CA GLU A 193 5.05 -23.19 -4.47
C GLU A 193 5.43 -21.86 -5.16
N VAL A 194 5.17 -20.74 -4.50
CA VAL A 194 5.63 -19.42 -4.94
C VAL A 194 7.00 -19.18 -4.32
N ARG A 195 8.02 -19.07 -5.17
CA ARG A 195 9.36 -18.67 -4.77
C ARG A 195 9.58 -17.25 -5.22
N ALA A 196 9.71 -16.35 -4.27
CA ALA A 196 9.82 -14.94 -4.56
C ALA A 196 11.09 -14.38 -3.93
N PRO A 197 12.18 -14.24 -4.71
CA PRO A 197 13.41 -13.61 -4.19
C PRO A 197 13.22 -12.11 -3.91
N ASP A 198 12.21 -11.44 -4.49
CA ASP A 198 12.04 -10.00 -4.44
C ASP A 198 10.65 -9.54 -3.95
N TYR A 199 9.78 -10.45 -3.50
CA TYR A 199 8.52 -10.06 -2.89
C TYR A 199 8.72 -9.92 -1.38
N ASP A 200 8.44 -8.73 -0.87
CA ASP A 200 8.31 -8.48 0.55
C ASP A 200 7.03 -9.16 1.09
N PHE A 201 7.01 -10.47 1.09
CA PHE A 201 6.10 -11.22 1.95
C PHE A 201 6.59 -11.06 3.38
N GLU A 202 6.20 -10.00 4.06
CA GLU A 202 6.57 -9.75 5.47
C GLU A 202 6.25 -10.90 6.42
N ALA A 203 5.46 -11.87 5.98
CA ALA A 203 4.98 -12.97 6.81
C ALA A 203 5.39 -14.36 6.30
N VAL A 204 5.96 -14.48 5.10
CA VAL A 204 6.22 -15.79 4.51
C VAL A 204 7.70 -15.88 4.19
N GLY A 205 8.43 -16.57 5.05
CA GLY A 205 9.82 -16.95 4.76
C GLY A 205 9.87 -17.67 3.42
N GLU A 206 10.82 -17.36 2.63
CA GLU A 206 11.33 -17.90 1.35
C GLU A 206 10.41 -18.73 0.43
N LYS A 207 9.34 -19.39 0.93
CA LYS A 207 8.48 -20.30 0.16
C LYS A 207 7.04 -20.27 0.67
N HIS A 208 6.09 -19.90 -0.19
CA HIS A 208 4.67 -19.98 0.10
C HIS A 208 3.99 -21.03 -0.77
N VAL A 209 3.33 -22.00 -0.15
CA VAL A 209 2.55 -23.03 -0.83
C VAL A 209 1.12 -22.53 -0.94
N LEU A 210 0.64 -22.31 -2.18
CA LEU A 210 -0.72 -21.84 -2.41
C LEU A 210 -1.77 -22.85 -1.97
N ASN A 211 -2.89 -22.36 -1.49
CA ASN A 211 -4.05 -23.19 -1.22
C ASN A 211 -4.50 -23.93 -2.52
N PRO A 212 -4.88 -25.22 -2.44
CA PRO A 212 -5.37 -25.96 -3.61
C PRO A 212 -6.54 -25.31 -4.36
N VAL A 213 -7.36 -24.48 -3.67
CA VAL A 213 -8.45 -23.71 -4.31
C VAL A 213 -7.87 -22.66 -5.25
N THR A 214 -6.83 -21.93 -4.81
CA THR A 214 -6.13 -20.92 -5.61
C THR A 214 -5.43 -21.56 -6.79
N ALA A 215 -4.75 -22.68 -6.57
CA ALA A 215 -4.08 -23.42 -7.65
C ALA A 215 -5.07 -23.89 -8.74
N ARG A 216 -6.25 -24.40 -8.34
CA ARG A 216 -7.31 -24.76 -9.30
C ARG A 216 -7.81 -23.57 -10.09
N ALA A 217 -7.99 -22.42 -9.45
CA ALA A 217 -8.40 -21.19 -10.15
C ALA A 217 -7.33 -20.72 -11.15
N ILE A 218 -6.05 -20.79 -10.80
CA ILE A 218 -4.93 -20.49 -11.69
C ILE A 218 -4.98 -21.44 -12.90
N ASN A 219 -5.08 -22.74 -12.67
CA ASN A 219 -5.14 -23.74 -13.74
C ASN A 219 -6.35 -23.54 -14.68
N ALA A 220 -7.50 -23.14 -14.13
CA ALA A 220 -8.68 -22.79 -14.94
C ALA A 220 -8.48 -21.50 -15.76
N TYR A 221 -7.74 -20.53 -15.23
CA TYR A 221 -7.49 -19.26 -15.89
C TYR A 221 -6.42 -19.36 -17.00
N LEU A 222 -5.35 -20.13 -16.81
CA LEU A 222 -4.20 -20.17 -17.73
C LEU A 222 -4.56 -20.40 -19.20
N PRO A 223 -5.47 -21.34 -19.56
CA PRO A 223 -5.90 -21.54 -20.96
C PRO A 223 -6.62 -20.33 -21.58
N HIS A 224 -7.18 -19.48 -20.74
CA HIS A 224 -7.94 -18.27 -21.14
C HIS A 224 -7.16 -16.97 -20.96
N ARG A 225 -5.92 -17.09 -20.48
CA ARG A 225 -5.05 -15.95 -20.26
C ARG A 225 -4.74 -15.26 -21.57
N VAL A 226 -4.91 -13.93 -21.64
CA VAL A 226 -4.54 -13.16 -22.83
C VAL A 226 -3.05 -13.34 -23.13
N LYS A 227 -2.68 -13.19 -24.41
CA LYS A 227 -1.26 -13.25 -24.80
C LYS A 227 -0.50 -12.11 -24.09
N PRO A 228 0.57 -12.41 -23.35
CA PRO A 228 1.38 -11.38 -22.70
C PRO A 228 2.06 -10.49 -23.73
N ALA A 229 2.24 -9.22 -23.40
CA ALA A 229 3.13 -8.34 -24.16
C ALA A 229 4.58 -8.81 -24.01
N GLU A 230 5.45 -8.38 -24.90
CA GLU A 230 6.87 -8.76 -24.90
C GLU A 230 7.52 -8.41 -23.54
N GLY A 231 8.23 -9.37 -22.97
CA GLY A 231 8.90 -9.22 -21.66
C GLY A 231 7.98 -9.23 -20.44
N VAL A 232 6.65 -9.41 -20.62
CA VAL A 232 5.70 -9.46 -19.50
C VAL A 232 5.49 -10.90 -19.03
N HIS A 233 5.83 -11.15 -17.76
CA HIS A 233 5.69 -12.47 -17.13
C HIS A 233 4.66 -12.50 -16.00
N ALA A 234 3.95 -11.39 -15.73
CA ALA A 234 2.94 -11.33 -14.68
C ALA A 234 1.88 -12.42 -14.85
N LEU A 235 1.50 -13.11 -13.77
CA LEU A 235 0.46 -14.14 -13.80
C LEU A 235 -0.86 -13.56 -14.29
N VAL A 236 -1.26 -12.44 -13.75
CA VAL A 236 -2.55 -11.79 -14.02
C VAL A 236 -2.36 -10.64 -15.00
N LEU A 237 -3.04 -10.71 -16.15
CA LEU A 237 -2.89 -9.74 -17.23
C LEU A 237 -4.17 -8.92 -17.46
N GLY A 238 -3.97 -7.65 -17.79
CA GLY A 238 -5.00 -6.79 -18.36
C GLY A 238 -5.28 -7.10 -19.83
N GLN A 239 -6.27 -6.45 -20.43
CA GLN A 239 -6.70 -6.70 -21.82
C GLN A 239 -5.59 -6.46 -22.85
N GLY A 240 -4.67 -5.55 -22.58
CA GLY A 240 -3.52 -5.25 -23.48
C GLY A 240 -2.31 -6.16 -23.29
N GLY A 241 -2.40 -7.25 -22.52
CA GLY A 241 -1.29 -8.17 -22.29
C GLY A 241 -0.24 -7.68 -21.28
N GLY A 242 -0.38 -6.48 -20.74
CA GLY A 242 0.40 -5.97 -19.59
C GLY A 242 -0.18 -6.44 -18.26
N PRO A 243 0.52 -6.20 -17.12
CA PRO A 243 -0.02 -6.46 -15.79
C PRO A 243 -1.33 -5.68 -15.56
N ILE A 244 -2.20 -6.18 -14.68
CA ILE A 244 -3.34 -5.38 -14.19
C ILE A 244 -2.85 -4.17 -13.37
N THR A 245 -3.66 -3.12 -13.30
CA THR A 245 -3.33 -1.92 -12.51
C THR A 245 -3.42 -2.19 -11.00
N THR A 246 -2.69 -1.44 -10.19
CA THR A 246 -2.63 -1.63 -8.73
C THR A 246 -3.95 -1.35 -8.01
N ASP A 247 -4.85 -0.57 -8.63
CA ASP A 247 -6.19 -0.28 -8.12
C ASP A 247 -7.23 -1.35 -8.52
N TYR A 248 -6.89 -2.22 -9.49
CA TYR A 248 -7.81 -3.23 -9.99
C TYR A 248 -8.32 -4.18 -8.90
N PRO A 249 -7.45 -4.77 -8.03
CA PRO A 249 -7.93 -5.66 -6.97
C PRO A 249 -8.95 -5.00 -6.03
N ASN A 250 -8.77 -3.71 -5.69
CA ASN A 250 -9.71 -2.98 -4.84
C ASN A 250 -11.07 -2.81 -5.51
N LYS A 251 -11.11 -2.45 -6.79
CA LYS A 251 -12.38 -2.32 -7.55
C LYS A 251 -13.08 -3.68 -7.70
N LEU A 252 -12.29 -4.72 -7.96
CA LEU A 252 -12.82 -6.08 -8.12
C LEU A 252 -13.48 -6.58 -6.83
N VAL A 253 -12.83 -6.38 -5.68
CA VAL A 253 -13.40 -6.79 -4.38
C VAL A 253 -14.75 -6.13 -4.16
N GLY A 254 -14.89 -4.82 -4.40
CA GLY A 254 -16.19 -4.15 -4.31
C GLY A 254 -17.24 -4.78 -5.22
N SER A 255 -16.86 -5.16 -6.45
CA SER A 255 -17.80 -5.83 -7.38
C SER A 255 -18.17 -7.26 -6.94
N ILE A 256 -17.23 -8.04 -6.42
CA ILE A 256 -17.52 -9.40 -5.91
C ILE A 256 -18.38 -9.33 -4.65
N CYS A 257 -18.05 -8.43 -3.73
CA CYS A 257 -18.80 -8.27 -2.47
C CYS A 257 -20.22 -7.74 -2.68
N SER A 258 -20.50 -7.02 -3.79
CA SER A 258 -21.86 -6.57 -4.11
C SER A 258 -22.87 -7.72 -4.39
N ILE A 259 -22.40 -8.97 -4.52
CA ILE A 259 -23.27 -10.16 -4.60
C ILE A 259 -23.97 -10.41 -3.25
N ASP A 260 -23.29 -10.12 -2.15
CA ASP A 260 -23.84 -10.26 -0.79
C ASP A 260 -23.72 -8.91 -0.07
N PRO A 261 -24.83 -8.19 0.17
CA PRO A 261 -24.80 -6.88 0.83
C PRO A 261 -24.17 -6.87 2.23
N THR A 262 -24.06 -8.00 2.88
CA THR A 262 -23.40 -8.09 4.20
C THR A 262 -21.88 -7.87 4.09
N LEU A 263 -21.32 -7.93 2.88
CA LEU A 263 -19.89 -7.77 2.58
C LEU A 263 -19.53 -6.40 2.02
N ASP A 264 -20.45 -5.45 1.88
CA ASP A 264 -20.21 -4.14 1.25
C ASP A 264 -19.06 -3.34 1.87
N HIS A 265 -18.73 -3.62 3.15
CA HIS A 265 -17.66 -2.95 3.89
C HIS A 265 -16.31 -3.65 3.77
N ILE A 266 -16.19 -4.77 3.04
CA ILE A 266 -14.97 -5.55 2.91
C ILE A 266 -14.04 -4.87 1.88
N THR A 267 -12.78 -4.72 2.26
CA THR A 267 -11.73 -4.18 1.40
C THR A 267 -10.72 -5.25 1.00
N ALA A 268 -9.97 -5.01 -0.09
CA ALA A 268 -8.92 -5.93 -0.53
C ALA A 268 -7.81 -6.09 0.53
N ASP A 269 -7.50 -5.02 1.26
CA ASP A 269 -6.54 -5.10 2.38
C ASP A 269 -7.07 -5.96 3.52
N ALA A 270 -8.37 -5.87 3.87
CA ALA A 270 -8.99 -6.72 4.90
C ALA A 270 -8.91 -8.20 4.53
N ILE A 271 -9.12 -8.53 3.24
CA ILE A 271 -8.97 -9.89 2.73
C ILE A 271 -7.52 -10.38 2.87
N ALA A 272 -6.55 -9.58 2.40
CA ALA A 272 -5.13 -9.91 2.45
C ALA A 272 -4.62 -10.13 3.89
N HIS A 273 -5.13 -9.39 4.86
CA HIS A 273 -4.76 -9.55 6.27
C HIS A 273 -5.48 -10.71 6.97
N THR A 274 -6.51 -11.27 6.36
CA THR A 274 -7.22 -12.44 6.91
C THR A 274 -6.51 -13.73 6.56
N GLY A 275 -6.12 -13.89 5.31
CA GLY A 275 -5.57 -15.12 4.77
C GLY A 275 -6.59 -16.27 4.69
N PHE A 276 -6.10 -17.43 4.24
CA PHE A 276 -6.88 -18.69 4.25
C PHE A 276 -7.02 -19.28 5.65
#